data_7a29ac178765d21bdb9890438b423f75
#
_entry.id   7a29ac178765d21bdb9890438b423f75
#
_cell.length_a   1.000
_cell.length_b   1.000
_cell.length_c   1.000
_cell.angle_alpha   90.00
_cell.angle_beta   90.00
_cell.angle_gamma   90.00
#
_symmetry.space_group_name_H-M   'P 1'
#
loop_
_entity.id
_entity.type
_entity.pdbx_description
1 polymer ?
#
loop_
_entity_poly.entity_id
_entity_poly.type
_entity_poly.pdbx_seq_one_letter_code
_entity_poly.pdbx_strand_id
1 'polypeptide(L)'
;GGSGWVDMLSTATLTGMFAIVGILLRMTKRKPSSKYVGNILLGFAVLMYGMTAMSGAVAPLKESEAFISILTTFSNPVLGILVGVAFTSVLQSASAAVGILQVLSGTGAITFEIALPITMGIAIGAAVPVLLSALGANISGRRTAFMYLLIDVLGVAIWAMIFYAANAVFHFTFLSAVMTAVTVALMNTLFRLATVVVLTPAISLLEKLVIWLVPDRGESPEAQHDMDRLEERFLQHPALAIEQSRMVIDSMAEKAQDNLMRALRMRSVYSQRGFEQVQEVEELVDRYEDKLGTYLMKLTGRSLSPEQTEEVAKYLH
;
A
#
# COMPACT_ATOMS: atom_id res chain seq x y z
N GLY A 1 -49.70 -3.95 -0.12
CA GLY A 1 -49.49 -3.03 1.00
C GLY A 1 -48.35 -3.52 1.92
N GLY A 2 -47.14 -3.67 1.43
CA GLY A 2 -46.01 -4.10 2.23
C GLY A 2 -44.66 -3.43 1.83
N SER A 3 -44.73 -2.37 1.02
CA SER A 3 -43.56 -1.75 0.41
C SER A 3 -42.87 -0.64 1.23
N GLY A 4 -43.54 -0.04 2.21
CA GLY A 4 -43.03 1.17 2.87
C GLY A 4 -41.72 0.97 3.68
N TRP A 5 -41.52 -0.17 4.32
CA TRP A 5 -40.30 -0.45 5.09
C TRP A 5 -39.13 -0.88 4.21
N VAL A 6 -39.40 -1.54 3.09
CA VAL A 6 -38.39 -1.95 2.12
C VAL A 6 -37.86 -0.73 1.35
N ASP A 7 -38.74 0.23 1.03
CA ASP A 7 -38.34 1.49 0.38
C ASP A 7 -37.53 2.38 1.32
N MET A 8 -37.77 2.35 2.63
CA MET A 8 -36.96 3.05 3.63
C MET A 8 -35.55 2.49 3.75
N LEU A 9 -35.34 1.22 3.41
CA LEU A 9 -34.03 0.55 3.39
C LEU A 9 -33.38 0.58 2.01
N SER A 10 -33.95 1.27 1.04
CA SER A 10 -33.34 1.43 -0.27
C SER A 10 -32.01 2.19 -0.16
N THR A 11 -31.07 1.85 -1.03
CA THR A 11 -29.74 2.49 -1.07
C THR A 11 -29.82 4.00 -1.16
N ALA A 12 -30.78 4.52 -1.92
CA ALA A 12 -30.99 5.96 -2.10
C ALA A 12 -31.44 6.63 -0.78
N THR A 13 -32.39 6.02 -0.05
CA THR A 13 -32.89 6.54 1.23
C THR A 13 -31.80 6.51 2.29
N LEU A 14 -31.06 5.39 2.42
CA LEU A 14 -29.95 5.26 3.36
C LEU A 14 -28.86 6.29 3.05
N THR A 15 -28.54 6.50 1.78
CA THR A 15 -27.56 7.51 1.35
C THR A 15 -27.98 8.92 1.79
N GLY A 16 -29.26 9.27 1.57
CA GLY A 16 -29.82 10.54 2.01
C GLY A 16 -29.80 10.70 3.55
N MET A 17 -30.16 9.66 4.27
CA MET A 17 -30.11 9.67 5.75
C MET A 17 -28.67 9.86 6.27
N PHE A 18 -27.69 9.16 5.73
CA PHE A 18 -26.29 9.34 6.12
C PHE A 18 -25.78 10.73 5.81
N ALA A 19 -26.19 11.32 4.66
CA ALA A 19 -25.84 12.70 4.32
C ALA A 19 -26.41 13.68 5.32
N ILE A 20 -27.69 13.59 5.64
CA ILE A 20 -28.38 14.49 6.58
C ILE A 20 -27.76 14.35 7.99
N VAL A 21 -27.62 13.14 8.50
CA VAL A 21 -27.03 12.89 9.83
C VAL A 21 -25.58 13.38 9.87
N GLY A 22 -24.81 13.15 8.81
CA GLY A 22 -23.42 13.61 8.70
C GLY A 22 -23.31 15.13 8.76
N ILE A 23 -24.16 15.84 8.00
CA ILE A 23 -24.22 17.31 8.02
C ILE A 23 -24.62 17.83 9.42
N LEU A 24 -25.66 17.26 10.03
CA LEU A 24 -26.15 17.66 11.35
C LEU A 24 -25.07 17.47 12.42
N LEU A 25 -24.37 16.33 12.44
CA LEU A 25 -23.28 16.06 13.38
C LEU A 25 -22.12 17.06 13.22
N ARG A 26 -21.80 17.41 11.98
CA ARG A 26 -20.73 18.37 11.68
C ARG A 26 -21.07 19.80 12.07
N MET A 27 -22.33 20.21 11.86
CA MET A 27 -22.77 21.58 12.12
C MET A 27 -23.14 21.81 13.58
N THR A 28 -23.80 20.83 14.22
CA THR A 28 -24.41 21.03 15.55
C THR A 28 -23.48 20.69 16.69
N LYS A 29 -22.56 19.72 16.52
CA LYS A 29 -21.71 19.22 17.60
C LYS A 29 -20.33 19.88 17.59
N ARG A 30 -19.93 20.43 18.78
CA ARG A 30 -18.60 21.06 18.97
C ARG A 30 -17.49 20.04 19.25
N LYS A 31 -17.82 18.81 19.67
CA LYS A 31 -16.84 17.76 19.98
C LYS A 31 -16.13 17.27 18.70
N PRO A 32 -14.78 17.17 18.69
CA PRO A 32 -14.02 16.70 17.54
C PRO A 32 -14.48 15.31 17.05
N SER A 33 -14.78 14.39 17.97
CA SER A 33 -15.26 13.04 17.67
C SER A 33 -16.55 13.05 16.82
N SER A 34 -17.50 13.94 17.14
CA SER A 34 -18.75 14.05 16.36
C SER A 34 -18.52 14.57 14.94
N LYS A 35 -17.52 15.45 14.78
CA LYS A 35 -17.13 15.95 13.43
C LYS A 35 -16.50 14.84 12.60
N TYR A 36 -15.67 13.96 13.20
CA TYR A 36 -15.10 12.82 12.49
C TYR A 36 -16.17 11.83 12.05
N VAL A 37 -17.11 11.47 12.92
CA VAL A 37 -18.26 10.62 12.56
C VAL A 37 -19.08 11.26 11.45
N GLY A 38 -19.34 12.58 11.54
CA GLY A 38 -20.04 13.33 10.50
C GLY A 38 -19.31 13.24 9.15
N ASN A 39 -17.99 13.39 9.12
CA ASN A 39 -17.19 13.28 7.91
C ASN A 39 -17.22 11.86 7.32
N ILE A 40 -17.18 10.81 8.15
CA ILE A 40 -17.29 9.41 7.71
C ILE A 40 -18.65 9.18 7.03
N LEU A 41 -19.73 9.61 7.67
CA LEU A 41 -21.08 9.45 7.10
C LEU A 41 -21.26 10.23 5.78
N LEU A 42 -20.73 11.46 5.69
CA LEU A 42 -20.73 12.24 4.47
C LEU A 42 -19.90 11.58 3.37
N GLY A 43 -18.69 11.11 3.68
CA GLY A 43 -17.85 10.38 2.73
C GLY A 43 -18.54 9.13 2.20
N PHE A 44 -19.21 8.36 3.07
CA PHE A 44 -20.00 7.20 2.67
C PHE A 44 -21.19 7.58 1.79
N ALA A 45 -21.89 8.66 2.12
CA ALA A 45 -23.01 9.16 1.29
C ALA A 45 -22.55 9.59 -0.11
N VAL A 46 -21.42 10.31 -0.20
CA VAL A 46 -20.82 10.72 -1.49
C VAL A 46 -20.42 9.49 -2.31
N LEU A 47 -19.81 8.49 -1.69
CA LEU A 47 -19.42 7.23 -2.35
C LEU A 47 -20.65 6.50 -2.90
N MET A 48 -21.70 6.33 -2.11
CA MET A 48 -22.94 5.66 -2.53
C MET A 48 -23.65 6.42 -3.67
N TYR A 49 -23.69 7.76 -3.57
CA TYR A 49 -24.22 8.60 -4.64
C TYR A 49 -23.42 8.45 -5.94
N GLY A 50 -22.09 8.48 -5.84
CA GLY A 50 -21.18 8.28 -6.98
C GLY A 50 -21.38 6.92 -7.65
N MET A 51 -21.54 5.84 -6.87
CA MET A 51 -21.84 4.51 -7.40
C MET A 51 -23.19 4.48 -8.14
N THR A 52 -24.20 5.13 -7.59
CA THR A 52 -25.53 5.23 -8.25
C THR A 52 -25.44 6.02 -9.56
N ALA A 53 -24.72 7.14 -9.56
CA ALA A 53 -24.51 7.95 -10.77
C ALA A 53 -23.74 7.16 -11.85
N MET A 54 -22.68 6.44 -11.47
CA MET A 54 -21.95 5.55 -12.40
C MET A 54 -22.84 4.43 -12.93
N SER A 55 -23.68 3.82 -12.09
CA SER A 55 -24.63 2.78 -12.53
C SER A 55 -25.60 3.31 -13.58
N GLY A 56 -26.09 4.53 -13.41
CA GLY A 56 -26.93 5.18 -14.41
C GLY A 56 -26.17 5.46 -15.72
N ALA A 57 -24.92 5.89 -15.65
CA ALA A 57 -24.11 6.18 -16.82
C ALA A 57 -23.76 4.92 -17.65
N VAL A 58 -23.58 3.76 -17.00
CA VAL A 58 -23.25 2.50 -17.70
C VAL A 58 -24.48 1.68 -18.10
N ALA A 59 -25.67 2.04 -17.62
CA ALA A 59 -26.90 1.31 -17.94
C ALA A 59 -27.15 1.11 -19.45
N PRO A 60 -26.88 2.09 -20.34
CA PRO A 60 -27.03 1.90 -21.79
C PRO A 60 -26.09 0.86 -22.40
N LEU A 61 -24.94 0.58 -21.75
CA LEU A 61 -23.95 -0.39 -22.23
C LEU A 61 -24.49 -1.83 -22.20
N LYS A 62 -25.50 -2.10 -21.38
CA LYS A 62 -26.16 -3.40 -21.28
C LYS A 62 -26.72 -3.90 -22.62
N GLU A 63 -27.16 -2.98 -23.47
CA GLU A 63 -27.76 -3.27 -24.77
C GLU A 63 -26.73 -3.18 -25.92
N SER A 64 -25.48 -2.82 -25.64
CA SER A 64 -24.43 -2.69 -26.63
C SER A 64 -23.77 -4.04 -26.93
N GLU A 65 -24.05 -4.61 -28.10
CA GLU A 65 -23.40 -5.86 -28.57
C GLU A 65 -21.87 -5.73 -28.61
N ALA A 66 -21.34 -4.57 -29.00
CA ALA A 66 -19.89 -4.31 -29.01
C ALA A 66 -19.30 -4.37 -27.60
N PHE A 67 -19.99 -3.81 -26.62
CA PHE A 67 -19.55 -3.85 -25.23
C PHE A 67 -19.55 -5.27 -24.67
N ILE A 68 -20.62 -6.04 -24.92
CA ILE A 68 -20.71 -7.45 -24.49
C ILE A 68 -19.64 -8.30 -25.16
N SER A 69 -19.38 -8.09 -26.46
CA SER A 69 -18.32 -8.80 -27.21
C SER A 69 -16.93 -8.52 -26.63
N ILE A 70 -16.63 -7.28 -26.27
CA ILE A 70 -15.36 -6.91 -25.62
C ILE A 70 -15.25 -7.58 -24.24
N LEU A 71 -16.31 -7.56 -23.45
CA LEU A 71 -16.31 -8.18 -22.11
C LEU A 71 -16.10 -9.69 -22.17
N THR A 72 -16.70 -10.38 -23.14
CA THR A 72 -16.52 -11.84 -23.29
C THR A 72 -15.09 -12.21 -23.65
N THR A 73 -14.32 -11.31 -24.27
CA THR A 73 -12.88 -11.53 -24.53
C THR A 73 -12.08 -11.65 -23.20
N PHE A 74 -12.56 -11.01 -22.14
CA PHE A 74 -11.90 -11.04 -20.81
C PHE A 74 -12.24 -12.29 -19.99
N SER A 75 -13.06 -13.21 -20.51
CA SER A 75 -13.19 -14.57 -19.95
C SER A 75 -11.90 -15.37 -20.09
N ASN A 76 -11.04 -14.99 -21.04
CA ASN A 76 -9.67 -15.53 -21.07
C ASN A 76 -8.91 -15.06 -19.81
N PRO A 77 -8.41 -15.99 -18.97
CA PRO A 77 -7.80 -15.64 -17.69
C PRO A 77 -6.63 -14.67 -17.80
N VAL A 78 -5.78 -14.87 -18.80
CA VAL A 78 -4.58 -14.03 -19.01
C VAL A 78 -4.99 -12.61 -19.42
N LEU A 79 -5.92 -12.48 -20.36
CA LEU A 79 -6.41 -11.18 -20.84
C LEU A 79 -7.16 -10.46 -19.73
N GLY A 80 -8.00 -11.16 -18.96
CA GLY A 80 -8.72 -10.59 -17.83
C GLY A 80 -7.78 -10.05 -16.75
N ILE A 81 -6.74 -10.80 -16.39
CA ILE A 81 -5.71 -10.35 -15.44
C ILE A 81 -4.98 -9.12 -16.00
N LEU A 82 -4.52 -9.15 -17.25
CA LEU A 82 -3.80 -8.01 -17.83
C LEU A 82 -4.65 -6.73 -17.88
N VAL A 83 -5.94 -6.87 -18.22
CA VAL A 83 -6.87 -5.74 -18.21
C VAL A 83 -7.07 -5.21 -16.80
N GLY A 84 -7.24 -6.08 -15.80
CA GLY A 84 -7.34 -5.67 -14.39
C GLY A 84 -6.09 -4.92 -13.92
N VAL A 85 -4.89 -5.41 -14.27
CA VAL A 85 -3.61 -4.73 -13.97
C VAL A 85 -3.58 -3.35 -14.62
N ALA A 86 -3.77 -3.27 -15.94
CA ALA A 86 -3.67 -2.03 -16.69
C ALA A 86 -4.70 -0.98 -16.18
N PHE A 87 -5.94 -1.42 -15.98
CA PHE A 87 -7.02 -0.57 -15.50
C PHE A 87 -6.73 0.01 -14.12
N THR A 88 -6.29 -0.82 -13.18
CA THR A 88 -5.97 -0.38 -11.82
C THR A 88 -4.72 0.49 -11.78
N SER A 89 -3.71 0.18 -12.60
CA SER A 89 -2.51 1.00 -12.73
C SER A 89 -2.81 2.43 -13.21
N VAL A 90 -3.74 2.57 -14.15
CA VAL A 90 -4.19 3.89 -14.64
C VAL A 90 -5.00 4.62 -13.58
N LEU A 91 -5.94 3.94 -12.93
CA LEU A 91 -6.78 4.52 -11.88
C LEU A 91 -6.01 4.80 -10.59
N GLN A 92 -4.90 4.13 -10.36
CA GLN A 92 -4.10 4.20 -9.13
C GLN A 92 -4.90 3.93 -7.84
N SER A 93 -6.01 3.21 -7.97
CA SER A 93 -6.91 2.89 -6.86
C SER A 93 -7.60 1.55 -7.07
N ALA A 94 -7.20 0.54 -6.31
CA ALA A 94 -7.82 -0.78 -6.36
C ALA A 94 -9.30 -0.76 -5.91
N SER A 95 -9.63 0.06 -4.89
CA SER A 95 -11.02 0.19 -4.44
C SER A 95 -11.92 0.84 -5.49
N ALA A 96 -11.41 1.85 -6.21
CA ALA A 96 -12.13 2.44 -7.33
C ALA A 96 -12.31 1.43 -8.47
N ALA A 97 -11.29 0.64 -8.81
CA ALA A 97 -11.37 -0.38 -9.84
C ALA A 97 -12.41 -1.47 -9.50
N VAL A 98 -12.41 -1.97 -8.25
CA VAL A 98 -13.45 -2.90 -7.76
C VAL A 98 -14.84 -2.25 -7.79
N GLY A 99 -14.95 -0.98 -7.38
CA GLY A 99 -16.21 -0.24 -7.41
C GLY A 99 -16.79 -0.12 -8.84
N ILE A 100 -15.94 0.14 -9.83
CA ILE A 100 -16.37 0.18 -11.24
C ILE A 100 -16.79 -1.23 -11.71
N LEU A 101 -16.06 -2.27 -11.35
CA LEU A 101 -16.46 -3.64 -11.66
C LEU A 101 -17.82 -4.00 -11.03
N GLN A 102 -18.07 -3.57 -9.79
CA GLN A 102 -19.37 -3.70 -9.12
C GLN A 102 -20.50 -2.98 -9.89
N VAL A 103 -20.24 -1.76 -10.35
CA VAL A 103 -21.21 -0.99 -11.15
C VAL A 103 -21.49 -1.69 -12.48
N LEU A 104 -20.45 -2.17 -13.17
CA LEU A 104 -20.58 -2.92 -14.42
C LEU A 104 -21.35 -4.25 -14.22
N SER A 105 -21.20 -4.91 -13.07
CA SER A 105 -21.98 -6.12 -12.77
C SER A 105 -23.49 -5.86 -12.77
N GLY A 106 -23.93 -4.63 -12.48
CA GLY A 106 -25.33 -4.22 -12.58
C GLY A 106 -25.89 -4.24 -14.01
N THR A 107 -25.04 -4.29 -15.05
CA THR A 107 -25.47 -4.48 -16.44
C THR A 107 -26.00 -5.89 -16.72
N GLY A 108 -25.66 -6.87 -15.88
CA GLY A 108 -25.97 -8.28 -16.10
C GLY A 108 -25.04 -8.98 -17.09
N ALA A 109 -24.06 -8.26 -17.67
CA ALA A 109 -23.09 -8.83 -18.62
C ALA A 109 -21.84 -9.40 -17.94
N ILE A 110 -21.59 -9.08 -16.68
CA ILE A 110 -20.42 -9.57 -15.93
C ILE A 110 -20.76 -10.90 -15.28
N THR A 111 -20.15 -11.96 -15.79
CA THR A 111 -20.20 -13.32 -15.19
C THR A 111 -19.02 -13.51 -14.24
N PHE A 112 -19.06 -14.59 -13.44
CA PHE A 112 -17.96 -14.96 -12.57
C PHE A 112 -16.67 -15.21 -13.36
N GLU A 113 -16.79 -15.82 -14.54
CA GLU A 113 -15.68 -16.10 -15.46
C GLU A 113 -14.94 -14.83 -15.89
N ILE A 114 -15.67 -13.73 -16.09
CA ILE A 114 -15.10 -12.43 -16.46
C ILE A 114 -14.57 -11.68 -15.20
N ALA A 115 -15.33 -11.68 -14.11
CA ALA A 115 -15.01 -10.92 -12.91
C ALA A 115 -13.78 -11.45 -12.17
N LEU A 116 -13.59 -12.77 -12.12
CA LEU A 116 -12.50 -13.39 -11.37
C LEU A 116 -11.12 -12.97 -11.87
N PRO A 117 -10.76 -13.15 -13.15
CA PRO A 117 -9.44 -12.76 -13.63
C PRO A 117 -9.21 -11.25 -13.57
N ILE A 118 -10.23 -10.43 -13.83
CA ILE A 118 -10.13 -8.97 -13.67
C ILE A 118 -9.82 -8.61 -12.22
N THR A 119 -10.49 -9.24 -11.23
CA THR A 119 -10.23 -9.00 -9.80
C THR A 119 -8.81 -9.40 -9.40
N MET A 120 -8.31 -10.52 -9.92
CA MET A 120 -6.92 -10.93 -9.74
C MET A 120 -5.94 -9.88 -10.31
N GLY A 121 -6.24 -9.36 -11.50
CA GLY A 121 -5.46 -8.28 -12.11
C GLY A 121 -5.50 -6.99 -11.30
N ILE A 122 -6.65 -6.63 -10.75
CA ILE A 122 -6.82 -5.45 -9.87
C ILE A 122 -5.89 -5.58 -8.65
N ALA A 123 -5.72 -6.77 -8.09
CA ALA A 123 -4.80 -6.98 -6.98
C ALA A 123 -3.36 -6.62 -7.35
N ILE A 124 -2.84 -7.16 -8.45
CA ILE A 124 -1.48 -6.85 -8.92
C ILE A 124 -1.33 -5.36 -9.28
N GLY A 125 -2.32 -4.79 -9.97
CA GLY A 125 -2.32 -3.38 -10.38
C GLY A 125 -2.27 -2.41 -9.20
N ALA A 126 -2.76 -2.82 -8.03
CA ALA A 126 -2.70 -2.05 -6.80
C ALA A 126 -1.27 -1.77 -6.31
N ALA A 127 -0.30 -2.60 -6.70
CA ALA A 127 1.10 -2.41 -6.36
C ALA A 127 1.77 -1.29 -7.18
N VAL A 128 1.24 -0.93 -8.34
CA VAL A 128 1.88 0.04 -9.26
C VAL A 128 2.08 1.42 -8.63
N PRO A 129 1.09 2.05 -7.98
CA PRO A 129 1.29 3.33 -7.30
C PRO A 129 2.34 3.25 -6.19
N VAL A 130 2.39 2.13 -5.46
CA VAL A 130 3.37 1.88 -4.39
C VAL A 130 4.78 1.76 -4.97
N LEU A 131 4.93 1.06 -6.09
CA LEU A 131 6.22 0.95 -6.81
C LEU A 131 6.68 2.31 -7.35
N LEU A 132 5.77 3.12 -7.89
CA LEU A 132 6.09 4.47 -8.36
C LEU A 132 6.56 5.37 -7.21
N SER A 133 5.91 5.31 -6.04
CA SER A 133 6.32 6.07 -4.86
C SER A 133 7.67 5.60 -4.28
N ALA A 134 8.04 4.34 -4.54
CA ALA A 134 9.31 3.77 -4.09
C ALA A 134 10.53 4.18 -4.95
N LEU A 135 10.33 4.85 -6.10
CA LEU A 135 11.43 5.26 -6.96
C LEU A 135 12.39 6.26 -6.28
N GLY A 136 11.88 7.08 -5.35
CA GLY A 136 12.68 8.00 -4.53
C GLY A 136 12.81 7.59 -3.07
N ALA A 137 12.38 6.38 -2.70
CA ALA A 137 12.42 5.93 -1.32
C ALA A 137 13.76 5.28 -0.95
N ASN A 138 14.07 5.27 0.35
CA ASN A 138 15.19 4.52 0.90
C ASN A 138 15.05 3.01 0.65
N ILE A 139 16.10 2.24 0.96
CA ILE A 139 16.17 0.79 0.70
C ILE A 139 14.99 0.04 1.34
N SER A 140 14.59 0.42 2.56
CA SER A 140 13.47 -0.19 3.27
C SER A 140 12.13 0.09 2.60
N GLY A 141 11.91 1.31 2.12
CA GLY A 141 10.73 1.69 1.34
C GLY A 141 10.65 0.93 0.01
N ARG A 142 11.78 0.79 -0.69
CA ARG A 142 11.88 0.00 -1.93
C ARG A 142 11.58 -1.48 -1.67
N ARG A 143 12.17 -2.08 -0.63
CA ARG A 143 11.89 -3.46 -0.22
C ARG A 143 10.42 -3.67 0.12
N THR A 144 9.79 -2.72 0.83
CA THR A 144 8.36 -2.77 1.16
C THR A 144 7.48 -2.76 -0.09
N ALA A 145 7.79 -1.90 -1.07
CA ALA A 145 7.06 -1.85 -2.33
C ALA A 145 7.18 -3.15 -3.15
N PHE A 146 8.38 -3.72 -3.21
CA PHE A 146 8.61 -5.01 -3.86
C PHE A 146 7.92 -6.17 -3.11
N MET A 147 7.91 -6.14 -1.76
CA MET A 147 7.17 -7.12 -0.96
C MET A 147 5.68 -7.07 -1.29
N TYR A 148 5.10 -5.87 -1.38
CA TYR A 148 3.70 -5.71 -1.73
C TYR A 148 3.38 -6.31 -3.11
N LEU A 149 4.17 -5.96 -4.13
CA LEU A 149 4.04 -6.57 -5.46
C LEU A 149 4.17 -8.09 -5.42
N LEU A 150 5.16 -8.61 -4.71
CA LEU A 150 5.44 -10.04 -4.64
C LEU A 150 4.27 -10.82 -4.01
N ILE A 151 3.68 -10.29 -2.93
CA ILE A 151 2.51 -10.88 -2.28
C ILE A 151 1.33 -10.95 -3.26
N ASP A 152 1.04 -9.87 -3.99
CA ASP A 152 -0.09 -9.86 -4.92
C ASP A 152 0.16 -10.77 -6.13
N VAL A 153 1.37 -10.76 -6.70
CA VAL A 153 1.73 -11.64 -7.84
C VAL A 153 1.68 -13.11 -7.43
N LEU A 154 2.25 -13.47 -6.28
CA LEU A 154 2.23 -14.85 -5.79
C LEU A 154 0.82 -15.28 -5.40
N GLY A 155 0.05 -14.40 -4.75
CA GLY A 155 -1.35 -14.66 -4.44
C GLY A 155 -2.16 -14.96 -5.68
N VAL A 156 -2.03 -14.13 -6.71
CA VAL A 156 -2.71 -14.35 -8.01
C VAL A 156 -2.22 -15.65 -8.66
N ALA A 157 -0.91 -15.89 -8.70
CA ALA A 157 -0.37 -17.10 -9.31
C ALA A 157 -0.87 -18.39 -8.64
N ILE A 158 -0.84 -18.43 -7.30
CA ILE A 158 -1.32 -19.57 -6.51
C ILE A 158 -2.81 -19.81 -6.75
N TRP A 159 -3.63 -18.78 -6.60
CA TRP A 159 -5.08 -18.94 -6.70
C TRP A 159 -5.54 -19.15 -8.15
N ALA A 160 -4.91 -18.52 -9.14
CA ALA A 160 -5.18 -18.80 -10.54
C ALA A 160 -4.84 -20.26 -10.88
N MET A 161 -3.67 -20.74 -10.45
CA MET A 161 -3.27 -22.15 -10.68
C MET A 161 -4.26 -23.13 -10.03
N ILE A 162 -4.57 -22.93 -8.75
CA ILE A 162 -5.50 -23.80 -8.01
C ILE A 162 -6.89 -23.76 -8.65
N PHE A 163 -7.42 -22.57 -8.89
CA PHE A 163 -8.78 -22.41 -9.40
C PHE A 163 -8.95 -22.97 -10.81
N TYR A 164 -8.06 -22.59 -11.74
CA TYR A 164 -8.19 -23.04 -13.14
C TYR A 164 -7.84 -24.51 -13.29
N ALA A 165 -6.88 -25.05 -12.50
CA ALA A 165 -6.64 -26.49 -12.48
C ALA A 165 -7.85 -27.27 -11.93
N ALA A 166 -8.47 -26.79 -10.85
CA ALA A 166 -9.69 -27.38 -10.32
C ALA A 166 -10.86 -27.28 -11.33
N ASN A 167 -11.00 -26.13 -11.99
CA ASN A 167 -12.02 -25.96 -13.02
C ASN A 167 -11.83 -26.90 -14.22
N ALA A 168 -10.60 -27.18 -14.62
CA ALA A 168 -10.29 -28.14 -15.70
C ALA A 168 -10.74 -29.59 -15.36
N VAL A 169 -10.77 -29.94 -14.05
CA VAL A 169 -11.20 -31.26 -13.57
C VAL A 169 -12.71 -31.29 -13.27
N PHE A 170 -13.22 -30.29 -12.56
CA PHE A 170 -14.59 -30.29 -12.03
C PHE A 170 -15.62 -29.56 -12.91
N HIS A 171 -15.18 -28.80 -13.92
CA HIS A 171 -16.03 -28.04 -14.84
C HIS A 171 -17.11 -27.22 -14.11
N PHE A 172 -16.68 -26.22 -13.33
CA PHE A 172 -17.57 -25.42 -12.48
C PHE A 172 -18.65 -24.70 -13.29
N THR A 173 -19.90 -25.07 -13.07
CA THR A 173 -21.06 -24.50 -13.77
C THR A 173 -21.39 -23.07 -13.32
N PHE A 174 -20.95 -22.66 -12.12
CA PHE A 174 -21.21 -21.31 -11.59
C PHE A 174 -20.40 -20.22 -12.30
N LEU A 175 -19.42 -20.57 -13.14
CA LEU A 175 -18.62 -19.59 -13.90
C LEU A 175 -19.49 -18.73 -14.82
N SER A 176 -20.54 -19.30 -15.38
CA SER A 176 -21.50 -18.60 -16.24
C SER A 176 -22.53 -17.78 -15.44
N ALA A 177 -22.54 -17.89 -14.10
CA ALA A 177 -23.46 -17.12 -13.28
C ALA A 177 -23.16 -15.63 -13.33
N VAL A 178 -24.21 -14.83 -13.51
CA VAL A 178 -24.12 -13.36 -13.50
C VAL A 178 -23.77 -12.87 -12.11
N MET A 179 -22.78 -12.01 -12.03
CA MET A 179 -22.34 -11.40 -10.78
C MET A 179 -23.19 -10.19 -10.42
N THR A 180 -23.34 -9.99 -9.12
CA THR A 180 -23.91 -8.76 -8.54
C THR A 180 -22.81 -7.94 -7.87
N ALA A 181 -23.06 -6.69 -7.54
CA ALA A 181 -22.12 -5.86 -6.80
C ALA A 181 -21.69 -6.52 -5.47
N VAL A 182 -22.60 -7.21 -4.79
CA VAL A 182 -22.31 -7.93 -3.53
C VAL A 182 -21.41 -9.13 -3.79
N THR A 183 -21.69 -9.94 -4.82
CA THR A 183 -20.86 -11.12 -5.11
C THR A 183 -19.46 -10.74 -5.60
N VAL A 184 -19.31 -9.62 -6.34
CA VAL A 184 -17.98 -9.07 -6.69
C VAL A 184 -17.21 -8.66 -5.42
N ALA A 185 -17.87 -7.97 -4.48
CA ALA A 185 -17.24 -7.59 -3.22
C ALA A 185 -16.80 -8.80 -2.39
N LEU A 186 -17.70 -9.80 -2.26
CA LEU A 186 -17.40 -11.04 -1.53
C LEU A 186 -16.22 -11.79 -2.17
N MET A 187 -16.23 -11.94 -3.48
CA MET A 187 -15.14 -12.59 -4.22
C MET A 187 -13.80 -11.90 -3.99
N ASN A 188 -13.77 -10.56 -4.10
CA ASN A 188 -12.54 -9.79 -3.84
C ASN A 188 -12.07 -9.95 -2.38
N THR A 189 -12.98 -9.92 -1.41
CA THR A 189 -12.65 -10.06 0.02
C THR A 189 -12.13 -11.46 0.32
N LEU A 190 -12.81 -12.50 -0.17
CA LEU A 190 -12.39 -13.88 0.05
C LEU A 190 -11.03 -14.16 -0.61
N PHE A 191 -10.80 -13.67 -1.83
CA PHE A 191 -9.53 -13.80 -2.52
C PHE A 191 -8.38 -13.18 -1.72
N ARG A 192 -8.54 -11.94 -1.23
CA ARG A 192 -7.52 -11.27 -0.43
C ARG A 192 -7.29 -11.94 0.92
N LEU A 193 -8.36 -12.30 1.62
CA LEU A 193 -8.26 -13.01 2.89
C LEU A 193 -7.53 -14.35 2.75
N ALA A 194 -7.91 -15.14 1.73
CA ALA A 194 -7.28 -16.41 1.44
C ALA A 194 -5.80 -16.25 1.08
N THR A 195 -5.44 -15.20 0.33
CA THR A 195 -4.04 -14.86 0.02
C THR A 195 -3.24 -14.57 1.29
N VAL A 196 -3.79 -13.77 2.20
CA VAL A 196 -3.14 -13.48 3.49
C VAL A 196 -2.91 -14.76 4.29
N VAL A 197 -3.94 -15.61 4.43
CA VAL A 197 -3.84 -16.87 5.19
C VAL A 197 -2.75 -17.78 4.61
N VAL A 198 -2.69 -17.91 3.29
CA VAL A 198 -1.73 -18.82 2.62
C VAL A 198 -0.30 -18.27 2.66
N LEU A 199 -0.12 -16.96 2.52
CA LEU A 199 1.22 -16.36 2.45
C LEU A 199 1.80 -15.96 3.81
N THR A 200 0.99 -15.81 4.87
CA THR A 200 1.48 -15.48 6.22
C THR A 200 2.56 -16.45 6.73
N PRO A 201 2.43 -17.78 6.61
CA PRO A 201 3.48 -18.69 7.02
C PRO A 201 4.79 -18.55 6.24
N ALA A 202 4.71 -18.05 5.00
CA ALA A 202 5.85 -17.89 4.11
C ALA A 202 6.53 -16.51 4.20
N ILE A 203 6.11 -15.64 5.12
CA ILE A 203 6.56 -14.23 5.18
C ILE A 203 8.07 -14.10 5.30
N SER A 204 8.71 -14.96 6.12
CA SER A 204 10.16 -14.98 6.29
C SER A 204 10.91 -15.40 5.02
N LEU A 205 10.30 -16.24 4.19
CA LEU A 205 10.85 -16.62 2.89
C LEU A 205 10.72 -15.48 1.90
N LEU A 206 9.58 -14.81 1.90
CA LEU A 206 9.30 -13.63 1.06
C LEU A 206 10.26 -12.48 1.40
N GLU A 207 10.52 -12.25 2.68
CA GLU A 207 11.50 -11.26 3.15
C GLU A 207 12.90 -11.55 2.59
N LYS A 208 13.39 -12.79 2.73
CA LYS A 208 14.69 -13.19 2.16
C LYS A 208 14.74 -13.01 0.65
N LEU A 209 13.65 -13.33 -0.04
CA LEU A 209 13.56 -13.16 -1.50
C LEU A 209 13.61 -11.68 -1.87
N VAL A 210 12.90 -10.81 -1.15
CA VAL A 210 12.92 -9.36 -1.41
C VAL A 210 14.29 -8.76 -1.11
N ILE A 211 14.96 -9.17 -0.03
CA ILE A 211 16.34 -8.75 0.28
C ILE A 211 17.30 -9.17 -0.83
N TRP A 212 17.11 -10.35 -1.40
CA TRP A 212 17.91 -10.83 -2.53
C TRP A 212 17.63 -10.07 -3.83
N LEU A 213 16.35 -9.75 -4.11
CA LEU A 213 15.94 -8.99 -5.31
C LEU A 213 16.33 -7.50 -5.24
N VAL A 214 16.31 -6.94 -4.03
CA VAL A 214 16.65 -5.54 -3.74
C VAL A 214 17.81 -5.54 -2.75
N PRO A 215 19.03 -5.89 -3.23
CA PRO A 215 20.20 -5.93 -2.37
C PRO A 215 20.53 -4.54 -1.87
N ASP A 216 20.98 -4.47 -0.63
CA ASP A 216 21.65 -3.28 -0.16
C ASP A 216 23.00 -3.19 -0.88
N ARG A 217 23.33 -2.01 -1.43
CA ARG A 217 24.61 -1.80 -2.11
C ARG A 217 25.79 -1.71 -1.14
N GLY A 218 25.64 -2.32 0.01
CA GLY A 218 26.69 -2.49 1.01
C GLY A 218 27.17 -1.18 1.63
N GLU A 219 27.19 -1.15 2.93
CA GLU A 219 27.86 -0.07 3.67
C GLU A 219 29.34 -0.07 3.30
N SER A 220 29.93 1.13 3.13
CA SER A 220 31.38 1.21 3.08
C SER A 220 31.95 0.58 4.36
N PRO A 221 33.14 -0.05 4.33
CA PRO A 221 33.74 -0.64 5.54
C PRO A 221 33.80 0.35 6.71
N GLU A 222 33.95 1.65 6.42
CA GLU A 222 33.94 2.72 7.42
C GLU A 222 32.56 2.91 8.06
N ALA A 223 31.49 2.92 7.23
CA ALA A 223 30.12 3.04 7.73
C ALA A 223 29.74 1.84 8.59
N GLN A 224 30.15 0.65 8.21
CA GLN A 224 29.91 -0.56 8.99
C GLN A 224 30.65 -0.51 10.35
N HIS A 225 31.90 -0.05 10.36
CA HIS A 225 32.66 0.15 11.58
C HIS A 225 32.02 1.17 12.52
N ASP A 226 31.48 2.28 11.99
CA ASP A 226 30.75 3.27 12.78
C ASP A 226 29.46 2.69 13.35
N MET A 227 28.72 1.92 12.54
CA MET A 227 27.50 1.26 13.00
C MET A 227 27.74 0.21 14.07
N ASP A 228 28.89 -0.48 14.04
CA ASP A 228 29.30 -1.46 15.04
C ASP A 228 29.63 -0.80 16.39
N ARG A 229 29.93 0.51 16.42
CA ARG A 229 30.09 1.28 17.67
C ARG A 229 28.78 1.38 18.47
N LEU A 230 27.62 1.28 17.82
CA LEU A 230 26.29 1.34 18.44
C LEU A 230 25.79 -0.05 18.88
N GLU A 231 26.66 -0.86 19.48
CA GLU A 231 26.27 -2.17 19.98
C GLU A 231 25.49 -2.09 21.30
N GLU A 232 24.48 -2.94 21.43
CA GLU A 232 23.61 -2.98 22.63
C GLU A 232 24.38 -3.30 23.93
N ARG A 233 25.53 -3.99 23.86
CA ARG A 233 26.35 -4.26 25.01
C ARG A 233 26.85 -3.01 25.72
N PHE A 234 27.07 -1.91 24.99
CA PHE A 234 27.53 -0.65 25.58
C PHE A 234 26.44 0.10 26.33
N LEU A 235 25.16 -0.21 26.11
CA LEU A 235 24.04 0.38 26.85
C LEU A 235 24.08 0.07 28.36
N GLN A 236 24.87 -0.90 28.79
CA GLN A 236 25.12 -1.18 30.22
C GLN A 236 26.07 -0.16 30.85
N HIS A 237 26.84 0.58 30.04
CA HIS A 237 27.80 1.59 30.45
C HIS A 237 27.49 2.94 29.81
N PRO A 238 26.55 3.75 30.36
CA PRO A 238 26.03 4.93 29.72
C PRO A 238 27.11 5.92 29.23
N ALA A 239 28.15 6.17 30.00
CA ALA A 239 29.23 7.06 29.60
C ALA A 239 29.93 6.60 28.31
N LEU A 240 30.18 5.29 28.18
CA LEU A 240 30.77 4.72 26.97
C LEU A 240 29.79 4.78 25.78
N ALA A 241 28.51 4.47 26.03
CA ALA A 241 27.48 4.53 25.01
C ALA A 241 27.32 5.94 24.42
N ILE A 242 27.36 6.97 25.27
CA ILE A 242 27.32 8.39 24.87
C ILE A 242 28.54 8.74 24.02
N GLU A 243 29.75 8.36 24.46
CA GLU A 243 30.97 8.65 23.72
C GLU A 243 30.98 7.94 22.34
N GLN A 244 30.53 6.68 22.25
CA GLN A 244 30.40 5.99 20.97
C GLN A 244 29.34 6.66 20.08
N SER A 245 28.21 7.10 20.65
CA SER A 245 27.20 7.85 19.92
C SER A 245 27.76 9.16 19.36
N ARG A 246 28.55 9.89 20.14
CA ARG A 246 29.20 11.13 19.70
C ARG A 246 30.11 10.90 18.48
N MET A 247 30.93 9.85 18.52
CA MET A 247 31.81 9.50 17.41
C MET A 247 31.02 9.19 16.12
N VAL A 248 29.87 8.52 16.25
CA VAL A 248 29.00 8.21 15.12
C VAL A 248 28.31 9.47 14.60
N ILE A 249 27.89 10.40 15.47
CA ILE A 249 27.34 11.71 15.07
C ILE A 249 28.40 12.52 14.29
N ASP A 250 29.62 12.56 14.78
CA ASP A 250 30.70 13.28 14.10
C ASP A 250 30.95 12.71 12.69
N SER A 251 31.01 11.36 12.55
CA SER A 251 31.11 10.70 11.23
C SER A 251 29.92 10.98 10.33
N MET A 252 28.70 10.98 10.87
CA MET A 252 27.48 11.31 10.13
C MET A 252 27.52 12.77 9.63
N ALA A 253 27.92 13.71 10.49
CA ALA A 253 28.00 15.12 10.16
C ALA A 253 29.05 15.39 9.07
N GLU A 254 30.21 14.73 9.11
CA GLU A 254 31.25 14.83 8.08
C GLU A 254 30.73 14.35 6.72
N LYS A 255 30.06 13.18 6.70
CA LYS A 255 29.45 12.62 5.47
C LYS A 255 28.36 13.54 4.90
N ALA A 256 27.50 14.07 5.76
CA ALA A 256 26.44 15.02 5.37
C ALA A 256 27.05 16.32 4.79
N GLN A 257 28.10 16.86 5.42
CA GLN A 257 28.80 18.03 4.94
C GLN A 257 29.43 17.80 3.57
N ASP A 258 30.15 16.69 3.39
CA ASP A 258 30.78 16.33 2.12
C ASP A 258 29.73 16.15 1.02
N ASN A 259 28.59 15.54 1.34
CA ASN A 259 27.50 15.34 0.41
C ASN A 259 26.85 16.66 -0.01
N LEU A 260 26.64 17.57 0.93
CA LEU A 260 26.13 18.92 0.64
C LEU A 260 27.10 19.67 -0.30
N MET A 261 28.40 19.62 -0.03
CA MET A 261 29.41 20.26 -0.90
C MET A 261 29.43 19.64 -2.29
N ARG A 262 29.23 18.33 -2.41
CA ARG A 262 29.11 17.63 -3.70
C ARG A 262 27.86 18.07 -4.45
N ALA A 263 26.71 18.14 -3.77
CA ALA A 263 25.45 18.61 -4.34
C ALA A 263 25.56 20.07 -4.84
N LEU A 264 26.20 20.96 -4.07
CA LEU A 264 26.43 22.34 -4.45
C LEU A 264 27.31 22.45 -5.70
N ARG A 265 28.36 21.64 -5.84
CA ARG A 265 29.20 21.59 -7.04
C ARG A 265 28.43 21.15 -8.28
N MET A 266 27.47 20.24 -8.15
CA MET A 266 26.64 19.79 -9.25
C MET A 266 25.74 20.89 -9.83
N ARG A 267 25.47 21.97 -9.08
CA ARG A 267 24.72 23.12 -9.60
C ARG A 267 25.43 23.74 -10.83
N SER A 268 26.75 23.70 -10.88
CA SER A 268 27.53 24.24 -11.97
C SER A 268 27.77 23.23 -13.09
N VAL A 269 27.93 21.96 -12.75
CA VAL A 269 28.21 20.87 -13.72
C VAL A 269 27.39 19.66 -13.29
N TYR A 270 26.23 19.52 -13.89
CA TYR A 270 25.36 18.35 -13.62
C TYR A 270 25.96 17.08 -14.24
N SER A 271 25.97 16.00 -13.48
CA SER A 271 26.24 14.66 -13.99
C SER A 271 25.31 13.64 -13.34
N GLN A 272 24.76 12.74 -14.13
CA GLN A 272 23.90 11.67 -13.64
C GLN A 272 24.59 10.82 -12.56
N ARG A 273 25.84 10.46 -12.79
CA ARG A 273 26.65 9.71 -11.83
C ARG A 273 26.88 10.48 -10.52
N GLY A 274 27.07 11.81 -10.60
CA GLY A 274 27.19 12.66 -9.42
C GLY A 274 25.89 12.70 -8.61
N PHE A 275 24.76 12.78 -9.28
CA PHE A 275 23.45 12.74 -8.65
C PHE A 275 23.19 11.40 -7.93
N GLU A 276 23.49 10.28 -8.57
CA GLU A 276 23.40 8.95 -7.96
C GLU A 276 24.29 8.83 -6.71
N GLN A 277 25.51 9.38 -6.75
CA GLN A 277 26.41 9.41 -5.59
C GLN A 277 25.86 10.26 -4.44
N VAL A 278 25.22 11.40 -4.73
CA VAL A 278 24.59 12.23 -3.68
C VAL A 278 23.45 11.46 -3.03
N GLN A 279 22.62 10.78 -3.81
CA GLN A 279 21.55 9.96 -3.28
C GLN A 279 22.06 8.76 -2.45
N GLU A 280 23.14 8.10 -2.89
CA GLU A 280 23.73 6.99 -2.13
C GLU A 280 24.26 7.44 -0.75
N VAL A 281 24.84 8.64 -0.68
CA VAL A 281 25.32 9.19 0.61
C VAL A 281 24.15 9.69 1.46
N GLU A 282 23.10 10.23 0.88
CA GLU A 282 21.86 10.60 1.60
C GLU A 282 21.23 9.36 2.24
N GLU A 283 21.04 8.27 1.48
CA GLU A 283 20.55 6.99 2.03
C GLU A 283 21.45 6.45 3.16
N LEU A 284 22.74 6.73 3.11
CA LEU A 284 23.66 6.36 4.16
C LEU A 284 23.46 7.22 5.42
N VAL A 285 23.33 8.54 5.28
CA VAL A 285 23.09 9.47 6.39
C VAL A 285 21.76 9.14 7.08
N ASP A 286 20.69 8.86 6.35
CA ASP A 286 19.41 8.43 6.88
C ASP A 286 19.55 7.16 7.75
N ARG A 287 20.38 6.21 7.33
CA ARG A 287 20.66 5.00 8.13
C ARG A 287 21.42 5.29 9.42
N TYR A 288 22.34 6.27 9.39
CA TYR A 288 22.99 6.76 10.60
C TYR A 288 21.96 7.32 11.58
N GLU A 289 21.07 8.18 11.09
CA GLU A 289 20.01 8.81 11.89
C GLU A 289 19.09 7.77 12.53
N ASP A 290 18.56 6.82 11.75
CA ASP A 290 17.66 5.76 12.24
C ASP A 290 18.31 4.89 13.32
N LYS A 291 19.54 4.43 13.08
CA LYS A 291 20.24 3.55 14.01
C LYS A 291 20.64 4.30 15.27
N LEU A 292 21.18 5.50 15.13
CA LEU A 292 21.58 6.37 16.22
C LEU A 292 20.37 6.77 17.08
N GLY A 293 19.29 7.23 16.45
CA GLY A 293 18.04 7.59 17.15
C GLY A 293 17.47 6.41 17.93
N THR A 294 17.40 5.22 17.32
CA THR A 294 16.97 4.00 18.00
C THR A 294 17.88 3.64 19.17
N TYR A 295 19.19 3.77 19.01
CA TYR A 295 20.18 3.48 20.05
C TYR A 295 20.06 4.47 21.23
N LEU A 296 20.01 5.76 20.95
CA LEU A 296 19.85 6.82 21.96
C LEU A 296 18.51 6.70 22.71
N MET A 297 17.41 6.34 22.04
CA MET A 297 16.13 6.05 22.68
C MET A 297 16.23 4.86 23.65
N LYS A 298 16.97 3.80 23.30
CA LYS A 298 17.23 2.70 24.25
C LYS A 298 18.10 3.14 25.43
N LEU A 299 19.01 4.07 25.20
CA LEU A 299 19.88 4.63 26.24
C LEU A 299 19.11 5.49 27.22
N THR A 300 18.12 6.27 26.79
CA THR A 300 17.25 7.06 27.69
C THR A 300 16.46 6.19 28.67
N GLY A 301 16.21 4.94 28.35
CA GLY A 301 15.60 3.96 29.24
C GLY A 301 16.52 3.41 30.35
N ARG A 302 17.79 3.87 30.41
CA ARG A 302 18.77 3.46 31.42
C ARG A 302 18.94 4.51 32.49
N SER A 303 19.61 4.16 33.60
CA SER A 303 19.91 5.08 34.69
C SER A 303 21.03 6.04 34.28
N LEU A 304 20.65 7.21 33.78
CA LEU A 304 21.55 8.28 33.36
C LEU A 304 21.72 9.32 34.49
N SER A 305 22.91 9.95 34.58
CA SER A 305 23.08 11.16 35.40
C SER A 305 22.33 12.35 34.75
N PRO A 306 22.06 13.42 35.50
CA PRO A 306 21.45 14.64 34.92
C PRO A 306 22.24 15.19 33.75
N GLU A 307 23.57 15.21 33.82
CA GLU A 307 24.48 15.66 32.77
C GLU A 307 24.39 14.77 31.52
N GLN A 308 24.37 13.45 31.72
CA GLN A 308 24.22 12.46 30.63
C GLN A 308 22.84 12.58 29.95
N THR A 309 21.79 12.85 30.72
CA THR A 309 20.44 13.06 30.20
C THR A 309 20.39 14.29 29.31
N GLU A 310 21.03 15.39 29.72
CA GLU A 310 21.11 16.62 28.91
C GLU A 310 21.91 16.40 27.63
N GLU A 311 23.02 15.66 27.71
CA GLU A 311 23.86 15.34 26.54
C GLU A 311 23.11 14.46 25.53
N VAL A 312 22.46 13.38 25.97
CA VAL A 312 21.65 12.52 25.11
C VAL A 312 20.48 13.29 24.49
N ALA A 313 19.85 14.21 25.25
CA ALA A 313 18.81 15.06 24.72
C ALA A 313 19.31 15.98 23.58
N LYS A 314 20.55 16.49 23.67
CA LYS A 314 21.17 17.28 22.58
C LYS A 314 21.43 16.47 21.33
N TYR A 315 21.72 15.17 21.48
CA TYR A 315 21.99 14.27 20.35
C TYR A 315 20.71 13.78 19.65
N LEU A 316 19.55 13.89 20.30
CA LEU A 316 18.24 13.53 19.76
C LEU A 316 17.57 14.69 19.00
N HIS A 317 18.11 15.90 19.07
CA HIS A 317 17.64 17.10 18.38
C HIS A 317 18.59 17.57 17.29
#